data_fe1140d046b6610d0d59ae1dac77fcce
#
_entry.id   fe1140d046b6610d0d59ae1dac77fcce
#
_cell.length_a   1.000
_cell.length_b   1.000
_cell.length_c   1.000
_cell.angle_alpha   90.00
_cell.angle_beta   90.00
_cell.angle_gamma   90.00
#
_symmetry.space_group_name_H-M   'P 1'
#
loop_
_entity.id
_entity.type
_entity.pdbx_description
1 polymer ?
#
loop_
_entity_poly.entity_id
_entity_poly.type
_entity_poly.pdbx_seq_one_letter_code
_entity_poly.pdbx_strand_id
1 'polypeptide(L)'
;MKRTFSTELAYVFGIVFVARGVVLMEKADFGVSMVVAPAYLLYRWLSPAWSFVTFGMAEYCLQAVLLLAMCLLLRRFRVSYLFSFVTAVVYGFVLDAFMLLGAMLPARSVWLRAIYYVLGMHFCAAGVSAMFHTYISPEVYELFVKEVSAHFGADINRFKTGYDCVSCLVGVAMSFLAFGLWHFEGVKWGTILCALINGYVIGRFSSFYEKHWTFCDRFPWRKYFAPDAATQTSAE
;
A
#
# COMPACT_ATOMS: atom_id res chain seq x y z
N MET A 1 -23.24 21.77 3.96
CA MET A 1 -23.64 20.55 3.25
C MET A 1 -22.38 19.78 2.87
N LYS A 2 -22.25 18.50 3.25
CA LYS A 2 -21.17 17.64 2.75
C LYS A 2 -21.44 17.31 1.26
N ARG A 3 -20.38 17.27 0.46
CA ARG A 3 -20.52 16.83 -0.93
C ARG A 3 -20.53 15.31 -1.00
N THR A 4 -21.33 14.73 -1.88
CA THR A 4 -21.32 13.28 -2.12
C THR A 4 -20.13 12.90 -3.00
N PHE A 5 -19.40 11.87 -2.61
CA PHE A 5 -18.28 11.30 -3.36
C PHE A 5 -18.51 9.80 -3.52
N SER A 6 -18.29 9.29 -4.72
CA SER A 6 -18.50 7.86 -4.99
C SER A 6 -17.36 7.04 -4.41
N THR A 7 -17.69 5.91 -3.75
CA THR A 7 -16.72 4.98 -3.19
C THR A 7 -15.83 4.37 -4.27
N GLU A 8 -16.35 4.14 -5.47
CA GLU A 8 -15.60 3.62 -6.61
C GLU A 8 -14.56 4.64 -7.12
N LEU A 9 -14.92 5.92 -7.15
CA LEU A 9 -13.95 6.98 -7.46
C LEU A 9 -12.90 7.09 -6.37
N ALA A 10 -13.27 6.94 -5.09
CA ALA A 10 -12.32 6.93 -3.99
C ALA A 10 -11.29 5.79 -4.15
N TYR A 11 -11.72 4.62 -4.60
CA TYR A 11 -10.85 3.50 -4.91
C TYR A 11 -9.85 3.82 -6.04
N VAL A 12 -10.34 4.35 -7.16
CA VAL A 12 -9.48 4.71 -8.30
C VAL A 12 -8.47 5.79 -7.91
N PHE A 13 -8.93 6.85 -7.23
CA PHE A 13 -8.04 7.89 -6.70
C PHE A 13 -7.04 7.32 -5.71
N GLY A 14 -7.48 6.39 -4.85
CA GLY A 14 -6.63 5.71 -3.89
C GLY A 14 -5.44 5.02 -4.58
N ILE A 15 -5.70 4.15 -5.54
CA ILE A 15 -4.67 3.42 -6.30
C ILE A 15 -3.72 4.41 -7.01
N VAL A 16 -4.25 5.39 -7.73
CA VAL A 16 -3.45 6.37 -8.48
C VAL A 16 -2.56 7.19 -7.53
N PHE A 17 -3.09 7.60 -6.38
CA PHE A 17 -2.34 8.41 -5.43
C PHE A 17 -1.25 7.59 -4.74
N VAL A 18 -1.54 6.35 -4.34
CA VAL A 18 -0.52 5.46 -3.74
C VAL A 18 0.60 5.20 -4.74
N ALA A 19 0.28 4.79 -5.96
CA ALA A 19 1.28 4.51 -6.99
C ALA A 19 2.15 5.74 -7.29
N ARG A 20 1.54 6.92 -7.47
CA ARG A 20 2.27 8.17 -7.67
C ARG A 20 3.15 8.51 -6.46
N GLY A 21 2.64 8.30 -5.26
CA GLY A 21 3.36 8.55 -4.02
C GLY A 21 4.61 7.69 -3.88
N VAL A 22 4.48 6.40 -4.15
CA VAL A 22 5.61 5.44 -4.11
C VAL A 22 6.68 5.81 -5.12
N VAL A 23 6.31 6.17 -6.36
CA VAL A 23 7.29 6.60 -7.38
C VAL A 23 8.03 7.88 -6.99
N LEU A 24 7.34 8.84 -6.37
CA LEU A 24 7.99 10.05 -5.87
C LEU A 24 8.96 9.74 -4.72
N MET A 25 8.61 8.82 -3.81
CA MET A 25 9.50 8.38 -2.73
C MET A 25 10.70 7.61 -3.27
N GLU A 26 10.50 6.75 -4.27
CA GLU A 26 11.60 6.07 -4.99
C GLU A 26 12.54 7.08 -5.63
N LYS A 27 12.01 8.07 -6.35
CA LYS A 27 12.80 9.11 -7.02
C LYS A 27 13.54 10.01 -6.04
N ALA A 28 12.99 10.21 -4.85
CA ALA A 28 13.66 10.95 -3.79
C ALA A 28 14.90 10.23 -3.25
N ASP A 29 14.92 8.89 -3.31
CA ASP A 29 16.02 8.03 -2.84
C ASP A 29 16.37 8.27 -1.35
N PHE A 30 15.38 8.65 -0.53
CA PHE A 30 15.50 8.71 0.94
C PHE A 30 14.94 7.46 1.63
N GLY A 31 14.52 6.49 0.85
CA GLY A 31 13.86 5.26 1.26
C GLY A 31 12.38 5.24 0.88
N VAL A 32 11.89 4.07 0.57
CA VAL A 32 10.47 3.83 0.26
C VAL A 32 9.70 3.45 1.53
N SER A 33 8.37 3.36 1.41
CA SER A 33 7.54 2.86 2.52
C SER A 33 7.98 1.45 2.92
N MET A 34 7.99 1.15 4.23
CA MET A 34 8.43 -0.13 4.77
C MET A 34 7.67 -1.35 4.24
N VAL A 35 6.38 -1.17 3.93
CA VAL A 35 5.53 -2.24 3.39
C VAL A 35 5.93 -2.58 1.96
N VAL A 36 6.31 -1.57 1.18
CA VAL A 36 6.69 -1.67 -0.24
C VAL A 36 8.18 -2.01 -0.40
N ALA A 37 9.01 -1.75 0.62
CA ALA A 37 10.45 -1.93 0.57
C ALA A 37 10.90 -3.34 0.13
N PRO A 38 10.32 -4.45 0.62
CA PRO A 38 10.71 -5.79 0.17
C PRO A 38 10.46 -6.02 -1.33
N ALA A 39 9.35 -5.54 -1.88
CA ALA A 39 9.06 -5.64 -3.31
C ALA A 39 10.00 -4.78 -4.15
N TYR A 40 10.31 -3.56 -3.69
CA TYR A 40 11.29 -2.69 -4.32
C TYR A 40 12.67 -3.33 -4.38
N LEU A 41 13.12 -3.94 -3.27
CA LEU A 41 14.42 -4.63 -3.23
C LEU A 41 14.46 -5.85 -4.13
N LEU A 42 13.37 -6.62 -4.18
CA LEU A 42 13.24 -7.75 -5.10
C LEU A 42 13.35 -7.28 -6.55
N TYR A 43 12.65 -6.21 -6.91
CA TYR A 43 12.78 -5.58 -8.22
C TYR A 43 14.23 -5.14 -8.50
N ARG A 44 14.86 -4.40 -7.59
CA ARG A 44 16.22 -3.89 -7.75
C ARG A 44 17.26 -5.00 -7.88
N TRP A 45 17.04 -6.12 -7.21
CA TRP A 45 17.94 -7.28 -7.25
C TRP A 45 17.77 -8.10 -8.52
N LEU A 46 16.55 -8.30 -9.00
CA LEU A 46 16.26 -9.19 -10.13
C LEU A 46 16.33 -8.47 -11.48
N SER A 47 15.96 -7.19 -11.57
CA SER A 47 15.88 -6.46 -12.83
C SER A 47 17.20 -6.37 -13.64
N PRO A 48 18.40 -6.36 -13.03
CA PRO A 48 19.64 -6.40 -13.80
C PRO A 48 19.87 -7.73 -14.54
N ALA A 49 19.37 -8.84 -13.98
CA ALA A 49 19.48 -10.17 -14.59
C ALA A 49 18.29 -10.46 -15.52
N TRP A 50 17.12 -9.97 -15.19
CA TRP A 50 15.86 -10.23 -15.90
C TRP A 50 15.13 -8.94 -16.21
N SER A 51 15.38 -8.40 -17.40
CA SER A 51 14.85 -7.10 -17.85
C SER A 51 13.31 -7.01 -17.91
N PHE A 52 12.60 -8.14 -17.92
CA PHE A 52 11.14 -8.17 -17.88
C PHE A 52 10.56 -7.97 -16.47
N VAL A 53 11.39 -8.08 -15.41
CA VAL A 53 10.93 -7.87 -14.05
C VAL A 53 10.73 -6.38 -13.80
N THR A 54 9.50 -5.99 -13.56
CA THR A 54 9.12 -4.62 -13.21
C THR A 54 8.87 -4.47 -11.71
N PHE A 55 8.81 -3.25 -11.22
CA PHE A 55 8.49 -3.00 -9.83
C PHE A 55 7.07 -3.46 -9.49
N GLY A 56 6.09 -3.19 -10.37
CA GLY A 56 4.72 -3.68 -10.20
C GLY A 56 4.65 -5.20 -10.17
N MET A 57 5.44 -5.91 -11.00
CA MET A 57 5.52 -7.37 -10.94
C MET A 57 6.02 -7.86 -9.59
N ALA A 58 7.09 -7.28 -9.07
CA ALA A 58 7.62 -7.65 -7.76
C ALA A 58 6.59 -7.41 -6.66
N GLU A 59 5.83 -6.31 -6.78
CA GLU A 59 4.79 -5.91 -5.83
C GLU A 59 3.65 -6.94 -5.78
N TYR A 60 3.00 -7.25 -6.92
CA TYR A 60 1.90 -8.23 -6.87
C TYR A 60 2.38 -9.67 -6.64
N CYS A 61 3.61 -10.03 -7.01
CA CYS A 61 4.18 -11.34 -6.65
C CYS A 61 4.38 -11.46 -5.13
N LEU A 62 4.91 -10.43 -4.49
CA LEU A 62 5.06 -10.40 -3.03
C LEU A 62 3.70 -10.47 -2.34
N GLN A 63 2.71 -9.72 -2.83
CA GLN A 63 1.35 -9.75 -2.31
C GLN A 63 0.67 -11.13 -2.52
N ALA A 64 0.97 -11.84 -3.61
CA ALA A 64 0.51 -13.22 -3.80
C ALA A 64 1.09 -14.17 -2.73
N VAL A 65 2.39 -14.07 -2.45
CA VAL A 65 3.03 -14.84 -1.39
C VAL A 65 2.43 -14.52 -0.02
N LEU A 66 2.19 -13.24 0.26
CA LEU A 66 1.57 -12.81 1.51
C LEU A 66 0.13 -13.33 1.66
N LEU A 67 -0.65 -13.34 0.56
CA LEU A 67 -1.99 -13.90 0.53
C LEU A 67 -1.99 -15.40 0.80
N LEU A 68 -1.07 -16.13 0.19
CA LEU A 68 -0.89 -17.57 0.45
C LEU A 68 -0.50 -17.81 1.92
N ALA A 69 0.46 -17.04 2.44
CA ALA A 69 0.86 -17.14 3.84
C ALA A 69 -0.30 -16.87 4.80
N MET A 70 -1.14 -15.86 4.51
CA MET A 70 -2.35 -15.56 5.26
C MET A 70 -3.33 -16.74 5.24
N CYS A 71 -3.61 -17.31 4.06
CA CYS A 71 -4.54 -18.44 3.92
C CYS A 71 -4.05 -19.66 4.68
N LEU A 72 -2.73 -19.94 4.66
CA LEU A 72 -2.12 -21.03 5.41
C LEU A 72 -2.21 -20.80 6.92
N LEU A 73 -1.91 -19.57 7.38
CA LEU A 73 -1.96 -19.19 8.78
C LEU A 73 -3.37 -19.28 9.36
N LEU A 74 -4.35 -18.77 8.62
CA LEU A 74 -5.76 -18.78 9.02
C LEU A 74 -6.45 -20.13 8.76
N ARG A 75 -5.81 -21.03 8.02
CA ARG A 75 -6.36 -22.32 7.56
C ARG A 75 -7.73 -22.18 6.90
N ARG A 76 -7.96 -21.07 6.23
CA ARG A 76 -9.21 -20.79 5.51
C ARG A 76 -8.92 -19.96 4.28
N PHE A 77 -9.71 -20.19 3.23
CA PHE A 77 -9.70 -19.39 2.02
C PHE A 77 -11.11 -18.82 1.78
N ARG A 78 -11.18 -17.53 1.51
CA ARG A 78 -12.41 -16.84 1.10
C ARG A 78 -12.23 -16.28 -0.31
N VAL A 79 -13.24 -16.40 -1.15
CA VAL A 79 -13.19 -15.83 -2.51
C VAL A 79 -12.98 -14.31 -2.47
N SER A 80 -13.46 -13.64 -1.43
CA SER A 80 -13.23 -12.20 -1.23
C SER A 80 -11.76 -11.81 -1.15
N TYR A 81 -10.86 -12.72 -0.75
CA TYR A 81 -9.42 -12.46 -0.72
C TYR A 81 -8.83 -12.28 -2.13
N LEU A 82 -9.43 -12.94 -3.13
CA LEU A 82 -9.01 -12.76 -4.53
C LEU A 82 -9.25 -11.33 -5.03
N PHE A 83 -10.26 -10.64 -4.52
CA PHE A 83 -10.48 -9.24 -4.90
C PHE A 83 -9.35 -8.32 -4.42
N SER A 84 -8.78 -8.57 -3.23
CA SER A 84 -7.59 -7.85 -2.77
C SER A 84 -6.38 -8.14 -3.66
N PHE A 85 -6.25 -9.36 -4.16
CA PHE A 85 -5.19 -9.70 -5.11
C PHE A 85 -5.42 -9.02 -6.48
N VAL A 86 -6.67 -8.94 -6.96
CA VAL A 86 -7.00 -8.15 -8.16
C VAL A 86 -6.60 -6.69 -7.97
N THR A 87 -6.90 -6.11 -6.79
CA THR A 87 -6.45 -4.74 -6.45
C THR A 87 -4.93 -4.62 -6.50
N ALA A 88 -4.19 -5.60 -5.97
CA ALA A 88 -2.73 -5.63 -6.03
C ALA A 88 -2.19 -5.66 -7.47
N VAL A 89 -2.80 -6.46 -8.34
CA VAL A 89 -2.42 -6.54 -9.77
C VAL A 89 -2.70 -5.21 -10.48
N VAL A 90 -3.88 -4.63 -10.28
CA VAL A 90 -4.24 -3.32 -10.85
C VAL A 90 -3.28 -2.25 -10.36
N TYR A 91 -2.98 -2.22 -9.06
CA TYR A 91 -2.00 -1.31 -8.48
C TYR A 91 -0.62 -1.49 -9.11
N GLY A 92 -0.15 -2.74 -9.28
CA GLY A 92 1.14 -3.03 -9.91
C GLY A 92 1.27 -2.45 -11.32
N PHE A 93 0.24 -2.60 -12.17
CA PHE A 93 0.22 -1.98 -13.51
C PHE A 93 0.23 -0.46 -13.47
N VAL A 94 -0.55 0.14 -12.55
CA VAL A 94 -0.57 1.59 -12.37
C VAL A 94 0.79 2.09 -11.85
N LEU A 95 1.42 1.36 -10.93
CA LEU A 95 2.75 1.64 -10.43
C LEU A 95 3.80 1.64 -11.56
N ASP A 96 3.80 0.61 -12.40
CA ASP A 96 4.72 0.53 -13.54
C ASP A 96 4.52 1.68 -14.54
N ALA A 97 3.28 2.07 -14.81
CA ALA A 97 2.99 3.23 -15.65
C ALA A 97 3.55 4.52 -15.03
N PHE A 98 3.40 4.71 -13.71
CA PHE A 98 3.98 5.87 -13.02
C PHE A 98 5.51 5.79 -12.90
N MET A 99 6.12 4.62 -12.84
CA MET A 99 7.58 4.45 -12.90
C MET A 99 8.15 4.95 -14.22
N LEU A 100 7.50 4.67 -15.35
CA LEU A 100 7.89 5.21 -16.66
C LEU A 100 7.81 6.75 -16.68
N LEU A 101 6.73 7.32 -16.15
CA LEU A 101 6.60 8.78 -16.03
C LEU A 101 7.61 9.37 -15.05
N GLY A 102 7.87 8.69 -13.94
CA GLY A 102 8.84 9.08 -12.92
C GLY A 102 10.28 9.12 -13.44
N ALA A 103 10.61 8.27 -14.43
CA ALA A 103 11.93 8.29 -15.05
C ALA A 103 12.29 9.64 -15.68
N MET A 104 11.29 10.42 -16.12
CA MET A 104 11.46 11.74 -16.69
C MET A 104 11.70 12.86 -15.64
N LEU A 105 11.45 12.59 -14.35
CA LEU A 105 11.59 13.58 -13.31
C LEU A 105 13.06 13.82 -12.97
N PRO A 106 13.53 15.08 -12.96
CA PRO A 106 14.90 15.39 -12.55
C PRO A 106 15.07 15.21 -11.03
N ALA A 107 16.15 14.59 -10.60
CA ALA A 107 16.46 14.40 -9.18
C ALA A 107 17.87 14.95 -8.82
N ARG A 108 18.23 16.08 -9.42
CA ARG A 108 19.59 16.65 -9.34
C ARG A 108 19.92 17.31 -8.01
N SER A 109 18.91 17.85 -7.31
CA SER A 109 19.10 18.61 -6.07
C SER A 109 18.54 17.85 -4.88
N VAL A 110 19.25 17.90 -3.73
CA VAL A 110 18.77 17.32 -2.46
C VAL A 110 17.45 17.95 -2.03
N TRP A 111 17.27 19.26 -2.24
CA TRP A 111 16.03 19.96 -1.93
C TRP A 111 14.85 19.44 -2.78
N LEU A 112 15.09 19.21 -4.06
CA LEU A 112 14.07 18.66 -4.95
C LEU A 112 13.68 17.23 -4.54
N ARG A 113 14.66 16.42 -4.16
CA ARG A 113 14.44 15.07 -3.62
C ARG A 113 13.66 15.12 -2.30
N ALA A 114 13.95 16.08 -1.41
CA ALA A 114 13.17 16.27 -0.19
C ALA A 114 11.71 16.65 -0.48
N ILE A 115 11.47 17.52 -1.45
CA ILE A 115 10.10 17.84 -1.91
C ILE A 115 9.39 16.59 -2.45
N TYR A 116 10.05 15.80 -3.29
CA TYR A 116 9.47 14.55 -3.80
C TYR A 116 9.13 13.58 -2.68
N TYR A 117 10.00 13.45 -1.68
CA TYR A 117 9.77 12.58 -0.54
C TYR A 117 8.53 13.01 0.26
N VAL A 118 8.44 14.29 0.61
CA VAL A 118 7.31 14.84 1.37
C VAL A 118 6.00 14.72 0.58
N LEU A 119 6.01 15.10 -0.70
CA LEU A 119 4.84 14.94 -1.58
C LEU A 119 4.46 13.47 -1.74
N GLY A 120 5.44 12.58 -1.93
CA GLY A 120 5.23 11.16 -2.06
C GLY A 120 4.54 10.56 -0.83
N MET A 121 5.02 10.89 0.36
CA MET A 121 4.41 10.46 1.62
C MET A 121 2.97 10.96 1.75
N HIS A 122 2.68 12.22 1.40
CA HIS A 122 1.32 12.76 1.45
C HIS A 122 0.40 12.11 0.41
N PHE A 123 0.89 11.84 -0.80
CA PHE A 123 0.11 11.12 -1.81
C PHE A 123 -0.20 9.69 -1.35
N CYS A 124 0.77 8.96 -0.80
CA CYS A 124 0.54 7.63 -0.23
C CYS A 124 -0.52 7.68 0.87
N ALA A 125 -0.37 8.59 1.83
CA ALA A 125 -1.30 8.71 2.95
C ALA A 125 -2.71 9.10 2.51
N ALA A 126 -2.84 10.03 1.55
CA ALA A 126 -4.13 10.43 0.99
C ALA A 126 -4.78 9.28 0.22
N GLY A 127 -3.99 8.53 -0.56
CA GLY A 127 -4.46 7.38 -1.32
C GLY A 127 -4.95 6.24 -0.43
N VAL A 128 -4.16 5.84 0.55
CA VAL A 128 -4.54 4.80 1.54
C VAL A 128 -5.78 5.23 2.30
N SER A 129 -5.85 6.48 2.74
CA SER A 129 -7.02 7.02 3.41
C SER A 129 -8.28 6.97 2.52
N ALA A 130 -8.17 7.29 1.23
CA ALA A 130 -9.29 7.17 0.29
C ALA A 130 -9.76 5.72 0.12
N MET A 131 -8.83 4.76 0.08
CA MET A 131 -9.14 3.33 -0.01
C MET A 131 -9.85 2.79 1.24
N PHE A 132 -9.61 3.36 2.40
CA PHE A 132 -10.34 2.98 3.62
C PHE A 132 -11.81 3.42 3.62
N HIS A 133 -12.19 4.37 2.77
CA HIS A 133 -13.57 4.85 2.63
C HIS A 133 -14.33 4.18 1.47
N THR A 134 -13.82 3.07 0.93
CA THR A 134 -14.49 2.28 -0.12
C THR A 134 -14.89 0.90 0.40
N TYR A 135 -15.91 0.30 -0.22
CA TYR A 135 -16.30 -1.09 0.02
C TYR A 135 -15.45 -2.09 -0.76
N ILE A 136 -14.66 -1.63 -1.73
CA ILE A 136 -13.80 -2.49 -2.54
C ILE A 136 -12.61 -2.93 -1.68
N SER A 137 -12.24 -4.20 -1.80
CA SER A 137 -11.18 -4.78 -0.99
C SER A 137 -9.86 -4.01 -1.17
N PRO A 138 -9.21 -3.61 -0.07
CA PRO A 138 -7.89 -2.97 -0.14
C PRO A 138 -6.83 -3.96 -0.64
N GLU A 139 -5.60 -3.50 -0.74
CA GLU A 139 -4.47 -4.36 -1.06
C GLU A 139 -4.27 -5.48 -0.03
N VAL A 140 -3.53 -6.52 -0.42
CA VAL A 140 -3.32 -7.70 0.43
C VAL A 140 -2.61 -7.35 1.75
N TYR A 141 -1.80 -6.31 1.77
CA TYR A 141 -1.12 -5.84 2.99
C TYR A 141 -2.11 -5.46 4.11
N GLU A 142 -3.09 -4.64 3.79
CA GLU A 142 -4.13 -4.20 4.72
C GLU A 142 -5.08 -5.34 5.06
N LEU A 143 -5.40 -6.18 4.07
CA LEU A 143 -6.22 -7.37 4.31
C LEU A 143 -5.54 -8.31 5.30
N PHE A 144 -4.23 -8.57 5.12
CA PHE A 144 -3.44 -9.40 6.03
C PHE A 144 -3.51 -8.89 7.47
N VAL A 145 -3.24 -7.59 7.66
CA VAL A 145 -3.29 -6.96 8.98
C VAL A 145 -4.68 -7.13 9.60
N LYS A 146 -5.75 -6.86 8.84
CA LYS A 146 -7.13 -6.93 9.30
C LYS A 146 -7.52 -8.36 9.69
N GLU A 147 -7.33 -9.33 8.80
CA GLU A 147 -7.79 -10.70 8.99
C GLU A 147 -7.00 -11.43 10.08
N VAL A 148 -5.67 -11.23 10.10
CA VAL A 148 -4.82 -11.90 11.09
C VAL A 148 -4.99 -11.27 12.48
N SER A 149 -5.07 -9.95 12.61
CA SER A 149 -5.33 -9.31 13.91
C SER A 149 -6.68 -9.75 14.48
N ALA A 150 -7.71 -9.82 13.64
CA ALA A 150 -9.04 -10.29 14.07
C ALA A 150 -9.02 -11.77 14.50
N HIS A 151 -8.26 -12.63 13.79
CA HIS A 151 -8.14 -14.05 14.14
C HIS A 151 -7.50 -14.28 15.52
N PHE A 152 -6.48 -13.48 15.84
CA PHE A 152 -5.78 -13.59 17.13
C PHE A 152 -6.37 -12.69 18.22
N GLY A 153 -7.45 -11.94 17.96
CA GLY A 153 -8.05 -11.00 18.91
C GLY A 153 -7.11 -9.84 19.30
N ALA A 154 -6.13 -9.53 18.44
CA ALA A 154 -5.16 -8.48 18.70
C ALA A 154 -5.71 -7.11 18.27
N ASP A 155 -5.30 -6.06 18.98
CA ASP A 155 -5.57 -4.68 18.54
C ASP A 155 -4.93 -4.41 17.18
N ILE A 156 -5.75 -3.95 16.23
CA ILE A 156 -5.33 -3.78 14.83
C ILE A 156 -4.18 -2.79 14.69
N ASN A 157 -4.12 -1.74 15.51
CA ASN A 157 -3.07 -0.72 15.42
C ASN A 157 -1.73 -1.28 15.92
N ARG A 158 -1.77 -2.02 17.03
CA ARG A 158 -0.57 -2.70 17.57
C ARG A 158 -0.07 -3.77 16.62
N PHE A 159 -0.99 -4.56 16.04
CA PHE A 159 -0.65 -5.59 15.07
C PHE A 159 -0.04 -4.97 13.81
N LYS A 160 -0.63 -3.87 13.29
CA LYS A 160 -0.08 -3.15 12.13
C LYS A 160 1.33 -2.62 12.42
N THR A 161 1.55 -2.02 13.57
CA THR A 161 2.89 -1.54 13.97
C THR A 161 3.90 -2.69 14.00
N GLY A 162 3.52 -3.84 14.56
CA GLY A 162 4.36 -5.04 14.56
C GLY A 162 4.65 -5.53 13.13
N TYR A 163 3.64 -5.60 12.27
CA TYR A 163 3.77 -5.97 10.87
C TYR A 163 4.70 -5.01 10.11
N ASP A 164 4.57 -3.71 10.32
CA ASP A 164 5.40 -2.67 9.71
C ASP A 164 6.86 -2.80 10.17
N CYS A 165 7.11 -3.09 11.46
CA CYS A 165 8.45 -3.36 11.99
C CYS A 165 9.07 -4.62 11.37
N VAL A 166 8.31 -5.72 11.27
CA VAL A 166 8.77 -6.95 10.63
C VAL A 166 9.10 -6.71 9.16
N SER A 167 8.24 -6.00 8.42
CA SER A 167 8.47 -5.64 7.02
C SER A 167 9.75 -4.81 6.85
N CYS A 168 10.00 -3.87 7.76
CA CYS A 168 11.23 -3.08 7.78
C CYS A 168 12.46 -3.97 8.01
N LEU A 169 12.42 -4.89 8.97
CA LEU A 169 13.51 -5.83 9.26
C LEU A 169 13.78 -6.76 8.06
N VAL A 170 12.72 -7.26 7.42
CA VAL A 170 12.83 -8.06 6.20
C VAL A 170 13.49 -7.23 5.09
N GLY A 171 13.08 -5.97 4.92
CA GLY A 171 13.69 -5.06 3.96
C GLY A 171 15.20 -4.85 4.23
N VAL A 172 15.59 -4.60 5.48
CA VAL A 172 17.01 -4.47 5.86
C VAL A 172 17.78 -5.75 5.57
N ALA A 173 17.23 -6.91 5.96
CA ALA A 173 17.86 -8.20 5.70
C ALA A 173 18.04 -8.47 4.20
N MET A 174 17.00 -8.21 3.40
CA MET A 174 17.07 -8.33 1.93
C MET A 174 18.10 -7.36 1.33
N SER A 175 18.17 -6.11 1.82
CA SER A 175 19.15 -5.14 1.36
C SER A 175 20.58 -5.66 1.59
N PHE A 176 20.87 -6.19 2.76
CA PHE A 176 22.20 -6.74 3.09
C PHE A 176 22.54 -7.99 2.29
N LEU A 177 21.58 -8.88 2.08
CA LEU A 177 21.78 -10.11 1.32
C LEU A 177 21.98 -9.84 -0.19
N ALA A 178 21.25 -8.89 -0.76
CA ALA A 178 21.27 -8.62 -2.19
C ALA A 178 22.37 -7.64 -2.61
N PHE A 179 22.69 -6.65 -1.77
CA PHE A 179 23.59 -5.54 -2.11
C PHE A 179 24.84 -5.47 -1.24
N GLY A 180 24.98 -6.36 -0.27
CA GLY A 180 26.12 -6.44 0.64
C GLY A 180 25.89 -5.79 2.01
N LEU A 181 26.67 -6.21 2.98
CA LEU A 181 26.58 -5.71 4.36
C LEU A 181 26.79 -4.18 4.40
N TRP A 182 25.94 -3.51 5.18
CA TRP A 182 25.93 -2.04 5.35
C TRP A 182 25.50 -1.23 4.12
N HIS A 183 25.03 -1.90 3.07
CA HIS A 183 24.44 -1.20 1.93
C HIS A 183 22.91 -1.10 2.12
N PHE A 184 22.44 0.10 2.43
CA PHE A 184 21.02 0.39 2.67
C PHE A 184 20.32 0.83 1.37
N GLU A 185 20.04 -0.14 0.49
CA GLU A 185 19.23 0.11 -0.70
C GLU A 185 17.74 0.09 -0.31
N GLY A 186 16.97 1.03 -0.80
CA GLY A 186 15.51 1.10 -0.58
C GLY A 186 15.04 1.38 0.85
N VAL A 187 15.74 0.87 1.86
CA VAL A 187 15.45 1.10 3.29
C VAL A 187 16.47 2.09 3.84
N LYS A 188 16.07 3.34 3.99
CA LYS A 188 16.91 4.45 4.46
C LYS A 188 16.21 5.20 5.60
N TRP A 189 16.78 6.30 6.04
CA TRP A 189 16.21 7.14 7.10
C TRP A 189 14.78 7.58 6.82
N GLY A 190 14.43 7.83 5.56
CA GLY A 190 13.07 8.15 5.16
C GLY A 190 12.10 6.99 5.43
N THR A 191 12.50 5.73 5.26
CA THR A 191 11.64 4.60 5.60
C THR A 191 11.26 4.60 7.08
N ILE A 192 12.21 4.90 7.97
CA ILE A 192 11.97 5.02 9.41
C ILE A 192 11.03 6.20 9.70
N LEU A 193 11.30 7.35 9.08
CA LEU A 193 10.45 8.54 9.23
C LEU A 193 9.02 8.27 8.75
N CYS A 194 8.87 7.62 7.60
CA CYS A 194 7.57 7.19 7.08
C CYS A 194 6.86 6.27 8.08
N ALA A 195 7.55 5.28 8.64
CA ALA A 195 6.99 4.36 9.63
C ALA A 195 6.39 5.09 10.84
N LEU A 196 7.06 6.12 11.31
CA LEU A 196 6.62 6.88 12.49
C LEU A 196 5.46 7.84 12.20
N ILE A 197 5.42 8.43 11.00
CA ILE A 197 4.53 9.56 10.69
C ILE A 197 3.32 9.13 9.85
N ASN A 198 3.46 8.08 9.02
CA ASN A 198 2.47 7.73 8.01
C ASN A 198 1.07 7.47 8.60
N GLY A 199 0.98 6.74 9.72
CA GLY A 199 -0.29 6.50 10.41
C GLY A 199 -1.00 7.78 10.84
N TYR A 200 -0.25 8.75 11.38
CA TYR A 200 -0.80 10.04 11.76
C TYR A 200 -1.31 10.83 10.53
N VAL A 201 -0.52 10.85 9.45
CA VAL A 201 -0.90 11.57 8.21
C VAL A 201 -2.13 10.93 7.57
N ILE A 202 -2.20 9.58 7.51
CA ILE A 202 -3.40 8.86 7.04
C ILE A 202 -4.63 9.25 7.86
N GLY A 203 -4.53 9.25 9.20
CA GLY A 203 -5.62 9.66 10.09
C GLY A 203 -6.08 11.10 9.85
N ARG A 204 -5.17 12.02 9.56
CA ARG A 204 -5.50 13.42 9.20
C ARG A 204 -6.26 13.50 7.88
N PHE A 205 -5.85 12.75 6.86
CA PHE A 205 -6.58 12.71 5.60
C PHE A 205 -7.96 12.04 5.77
N SER A 206 -8.07 10.98 6.57
CA SER A 206 -9.36 10.33 6.86
C SER A 206 -10.33 11.30 7.49
N SER A 207 -9.91 11.99 8.54
CA SER A 207 -10.72 13.02 9.21
C SER A 207 -11.11 14.18 8.26
N PHE A 208 -10.20 14.56 7.37
CA PHE A 208 -10.49 15.58 6.35
C PHE A 208 -11.53 15.10 5.35
N TYR A 209 -11.44 13.86 4.87
CA TYR A 209 -12.42 13.26 3.97
C TYR A 209 -13.79 13.16 4.62
N GLU A 210 -13.89 12.61 5.83
CA GLU A 210 -15.15 12.47 6.58
C GLU A 210 -15.81 13.81 6.87
N LYS A 211 -15.03 14.86 7.09
CA LYS A 211 -15.55 16.20 7.35
C LYS A 211 -16.17 16.83 6.09
N HIS A 212 -15.60 16.61 4.90
CA HIS A 212 -15.97 17.34 3.68
C HIS A 212 -16.85 16.51 2.73
N TRP A 213 -16.74 15.17 2.76
CA TRP A 213 -17.47 14.30 1.84
C TRP A 213 -18.28 13.24 2.58
N THR A 214 -19.41 12.87 1.97
CA THR A 214 -20.17 11.68 2.32
C THR A 214 -19.94 10.66 1.22
N PHE A 215 -19.38 9.50 1.59
CA PHE A 215 -19.11 8.43 0.66
C PHE A 215 -20.39 7.65 0.38
N CYS A 216 -20.75 7.53 -0.92
CA CYS A 216 -21.95 6.83 -1.36
C CYS A 216 -21.57 5.82 -2.44
N ASP A 217 -22.13 4.62 -2.33
CA ASP A 217 -21.93 3.59 -3.35
C ASP A 217 -22.77 3.95 -4.58
N ARG A 218 -22.14 3.98 -5.74
CA ARG A 218 -22.83 4.23 -7.00
C ARG A 218 -23.31 2.94 -7.65
N PHE A 219 -22.60 1.82 -7.39
CA PHE A 219 -22.93 0.51 -7.94
C PHE A 219 -23.31 -0.48 -6.83
N PRO A 220 -24.22 -1.44 -7.09
CA PRO A 220 -24.67 -2.42 -6.10
C PRO A 220 -23.67 -3.59 -5.91
N TRP A 221 -22.38 -3.30 -6.03
CA TRP A 221 -21.32 -4.32 -5.98
C TRP A 221 -20.84 -4.65 -4.56
N ARG A 222 -21.25 -3.86 -3.56
CA ARG A 222 -20.88 -4.09 -2.14
C ARG A 222 -21.16 -5.52 -1.68
N LYS A 223 -22.24 -6.14 -2.16
CA LYS A 223 -22.60 -7.53 -1.84
C LYS A 223 -21.56 -8.58 -2.24
N TYR A 224 -20.70 -8.28 -3.22
CA TYR A 224 -19.64 -9.18 -3.68
C TYR A 224 -18.33 -8.99 -2.93
N PHE A 225 -18.03 -7.76 -2.51
CA PHE A 225 -16.77 -7.39 -1.87
C PHE A 225 -16.84 -7.44 -0.33
N ALA A 226 -17.99 -7.15 0.26
CA ALA A 226 -18.21 -7.14 1.70
C ALA A 226 -19.52 -7.86 2.05
N PRO A 227 -19.62 -9.17 1.85
CA PRO A 227 -20.84 -9.93 2.10
C PRO A 227 -21.30 -9.87 3.57
N ASP A 228 -20.35 -9.81 4.50
CA ASP A 228 -20.66 -9.77 5.95
C ASP A 228 -21.30 -8.43 6.41
N ALA A 229 -21.04 -7.33 5.69
CA ALA A 229 -21.63 -6.02 5.98
C ALA A 229 -23.06 -5.89 5.40
N ALA A 230 -23.39 -6.62 4.35
CA ALA A 230 -24.71 -6.60 3.73
C ALA A 230 -25.77 -7.30 4.60
N THR A 231 -25.37 -8.25 5.44
CA THR A 231 -26.26 -8.99 6.34
C THR A 231 -26.68 -8.16 7.57
N GLN A 232 -25.88 -7.18 7.97
CA GLN A 232 -26.19 -6.31 9.10
C GLN A 232 -27.17 -5.19 8.76
N THR A 233 -27.19 -4.73 7.50
CA THR A 233 -28.08 -3.62 7.05
C THR A 233 -29.51 -4.12 6.73
N SER A 234 -29.71 -5.43 6.60
CA SER A 234 -31.03 -6.03 6.36
C SER A 234 -31.73 -6.49 7.66
N ALA A 235 -31.11 -6.24 8.82
CA ALA A 235 -31.63 -6.61 10.15
C ALA A 235 -32.04 -5.39 11.00
N GLU A 236 -31.95 -4.15 10.47
CA GLU A 236 -32.55 -2.92 11.01
C GLU A 236 -33.72 -2.49 10.08
#